data_82e640ee661cc59ba08685c242cf2dee
#
_entry.id   82e640ee661cc59ba08685c242cf2dee
#
_cell.length_a   1.000
_cell.length_b   1.000
_cell.length_c   1.000
_cell.angle_alpha   90.00
_cell.angle_beta   90.00
_cell.angle_gamma   90.00
#
_symmetry.space_group_name_H-M   'P 1'
#
loop_
_entity.id
_entity.type
_entity.pdbx_description
1 polymer ?
#
loop_
_entity_poly.entity_id
_entity_poly.type
_entity_poly.pdbx_seq_one_letter_code
_entity_poly.pdbx_strand_id
1 'polypeptide(L)'
;MSCAIAFEHVTHRYLHAIAVDDVTLRVEPGETVALIGPSGCGKSTLLKLAIGLVWPQQGKVFVTDRALAPDNLLEIRHRIGYVIQSGGLFPHLSAVDNVTLAARFLQRDRQWIADRVAELAELVQLPRDALDRFPNNLSGGQRQRVSLMRALMLDPAVLLLDEPLGALDPMVRHGLQEDLRRLFQRLGKSVLLVTHDMAEAAFFSQNIVLMREGKIVQRGSYRDLIDAPAEQFVSDFVKAQRGLHAEAFDV
;
A
#
# COMPACT_ATOMS: atom_id res chain seq x y z
N MET A 1 11.33 21.07 4.17
CA MET A 1 10.30 20.54 3.27
C MET A 1 9.66 19.36 3.97
N SER A 2 8.34 19.34 4.15
CA SER A 2 7.64 18.24 4.83
C SER A 2 7.64 16.99 3.96
N CYS A 3 7.72 15.79 4.57
CA CYS A 3 7.58 14.51 3.87
C CYS A 3 6.52 13.63 4.55
N ALA A 4 5.81 12.85 3.75
CA ALA A 4 4.92 11.82 4.28
C ALA A 4 5.71 10.58 4.69
N ILE A 5 6.58 10.11 3.80
CA ILE A 5 7.53 9.02 4.06
C ILE A 5 8.87 9.40 3.42
N ALA A 6 9.98 9.13 4.12
CA ALA A 6 11.30 9.19 3.50
C ALA A 6 12.17 8.01 3.95
N PHE A 7 12.88 7.44 3.01
CA PHE A 7 13.97 6.50 3.22
C PHE A 7 15.26 7.22 2.82
N GLU A 8 16.22 7.31 3.71
CA GLU A 8 17.49 7.98 3.48
C GLU A 8 18.63 6.98 3.61
N HIS A 9 19.20 6.59 2.46
CA HIS A 9 20.32 5.63 2.37
C HIS A 9 20.05 4.33 3.12
N VAL A 10 18.82 3.79 2.98
CA VAL A 10 18.36 2.63 3.76
C VAL A 10 18.92 1.35 3.18
N THR A 11 19.57 0.55 4.05
CA THR A 11 19.99 -0.82 3.75
C THR A 11 19.40 -1.78 4.77
N HIS A 12 18.80 -2.88 4.29
CA HIS A 12 18.29 -3.97 5.12
C HIS A 12 18.61 -5.34 4.53
N ARG A 13 19.09 -6.24 5.40
CA ARG A 13 19.45 -7.63 5.06
C ARG A 13 18.67 -8.59 5.93
N TYR A 14 18.17 -9.66 5.33
CA TYR A 14 17.67 -10.83 6.02
C TYR A 14 18.74 -11.91 5.97
N LEU A 15 19.28 -12.31 7.13
CA LEU A 15 20.36 -13.30 7.21
C LEU A 15 21.51 -12.98 6.22
N HIS A 16 21.50 -13.61 5.05
CA HIS A 16 22.55 -13.48 4.03
C HIS A 16 22.10 -12.73 2.76
N ALA A 17 20.80 -12.39 2.64
CA ALA A 17 20.25 -11.74 1.46
C ALA A 17 20.02 -10.25 1.70
N ILE A 18 20.54 -9.39 0.82
CA ILE A 18 20.23 -7.96 0.81
C ILE A 18 18.83 -7.81 0.22
N ALA A 19 17.89 -7.33 1.03
CA ALA A 19 16.53 -7.08 0.60
C ALA A 19 16.32 -5.63 0.13
N VAL A 20 17.06 -4.69 0.74
CA VAL A 20 17.08 -3.26 0.37
C VAL A 20 18.54 -2.81 0.46
N ASP A 21 19.06 -2.17 -0.59
CA ASP A 21 20.46 -1.78 -0.75
C ASP A 21 20.57 -0.30 -1.12
N ASP A 22 20.96 0.53 -0.16
CA ASP A 22 21.17 1.98 -0.28
C ASP A 22 19.98 2.73 -0.94
N VAL A 23 18.76 2.41 -0.50
CA VAL A 23 17.56 3.03 -1.06
C VAL A 23 17.34 4.42 -0.46
N THR A 24 17.25 5.41 -1.35
CA THR A 24 16.78 6.76 -1.05
C THR A 24 15.47 7.01 -1.83
N LEU A 25 14.37 7.19 -1.09
CA LEU A 25 13.04 7.43 -1.66
C LEU A 25 12.28 8.40 -0.77
N ARG A 26 11.59 9.35 -1.41
CA ARG A 26 10.74 10.31 -0.74
C ARG A 26 9.34 10.31 -1.34
N VAL A 27 8.33 10.31 -0.49
CA VAL A 27 6.90 10.48 -0.81
C VAL A 27 6.45 11.78 -0.17
N GLU A 28 5.96 12.69 -0.99
CA GLU A 28 5.49 14.00 -0.52
C GLU A 28 4.08 13.91 0.08
N PRO A 29 3.65 14.88 0.90
CA PRO A 29 2.30 14.93 1.41
C PRO A 29 1.26 14.96 0.28
N GLY A 30 0.27 14.06 0.35
CA GLY A 30 -0.79 13.92 -0.66
C GLY A 30 -0.35 13.21 -1.96
N GLU A 31 0.91 12.80 -2.05
CA GLU A 31 1.42 12.08 -3.22
C GLU A 31 1.05 10.59 -3.17
N THR A 32 0.75 10.01 -4.33
CA THR A 32 0.71 8.57 -4.53
C THR A 32 1.96 8.13 -5.27
N VAL A 33 2.72 7.21 -4.68
CA VAL A 33 3.89 6.57 -5.29
C VAL A 33 3.63 5.08 -5.43
N ALA A 34 3.86 4.54 -6.62
CA ALA A 34 3.75 3.11 -6.90
C ALA A 34 5.14 2.46 -6.95
N LEU A 35 5.37 1.45 -6.12
CA LEU A 35 6.56 0.59 -6.17
C LEU A 35 6.28 -0.64 -7.02
N ILE A 36 7.05 -0.83 -8.08
CA ILE A 36 6.95 -1.99 -8.96
C ILE A 36 8.29 -2.72 -9.07
N GLY A 37 8.27 -3.92 -9.61
CA GLY A 37 9.47 -4.72 -9.86
C GLY A 37 9.23 -6.20 -9.64
N PRO A 38 10.20 -7.07 -9.97
CA PRO A 38 10.10 -8.51 -9.80
C PRO A 38 9.80 -8.94 -8.35
N SER A 39 9.27 -10.15 -8.19
CA SER A 39 9.09 -10.73 -6.86
C SER A 39 10.45 -10.83 -6.13
N GLY A 40 10.45 -10.50 -4.83
CA GLY A 40 11.67 -10.53 -4.02
C GLY A 40 12.62 -9.33 -4.19
N CYS A 41 12.30 -8.30 -5.02
CA CYS A 41 13.19 -7.15 -5.22
C CYS A 41 13.20 -6.12 -4.05
N GLY A 42 12.44 -6.34 -2.95
CA GLY A 42 12.51 -5.51 -1.75
C GLY A 42 11.29 -4.63 -1.46
N LYS A 43 10.26 -4.58 -2.33
CA LYS A 43 9.09 -3.70 -2.20
C LYS A 43 8.37 -3.83 -0.84
N SER A 44 7.93 -5.04 -0.48
CA SER A 44 7.25 -5.28 0.80
C SER A 44 8.20 -5.07 2.00
N THR A 45 9.52 -5.18 1.80
CA THR A 45 10.51 -4.85 2.85
C THR A 45 10.51 -3.35 3.13
N LEU A 46 10.40 -2.48 2.10
CA LEU A 46 10.26 -1.04 2.31
C LEU A 46 9.00 -0.70 3.10
N LEU A 47 7.86 -1.36 2.82
CA LEU A 47 6.65 -1.16 3.62
C LEU A 47 6.86 -1.58 5.08
N LYS A 48 7.51 -2.73 5.31
CA LYS A 48 7.82 -3.21 6.67
C LYS A 48 8.77 -2.28 7.42
N LEU A 49 9.74 -1.68 6.73
CA LEU A 49 10.63 -0.65 7.28
C LEU A 49 9.86 0.61 7.67
N ALA A 50 8.92 1.08 6.82
CA ALA A 50 8.12 2.27 7.09
C ALA A 50 7.26 2.15 8.36
N ILE A 51 6.80 0.95 8.71
CA ILE A 51 6.00 0.70 9.94
C ILE A 51 6.83 0.13 11.09
N GLY A 52 8.16 0.04 10.93
CA GLY A 52 9.06 -0.49 11.96
C GLY A 52 8.81 -1.95 12.35
N LEU A 53 8.34 -2.79 11.41
CA LEU A 53 8.31 -4.25 11.58
C LEU A 53 9.70 -4.86 11.42
N VAL A 54 10.54 -4.21 10.64
CA VAL A 54 11.98 -4.47 10.54
C VAL A 54 12.72 -3.15 10.61
N TRP A 55 13.98 -3.18 11.05
CA TRP A 55 14.81 -2.00 11.21
C TRP A 55 15.91 -1.97 10.15
N PRO A 56 16.27 -0.80 9.61
CA PRO A 56 17.41 -0.70 8.72
C PRO A 56 18.71 -0.93 9.48
N GLN A 57 19.67 -1.61 8.86
CA GLN A 57 21.05 -1.69 9.39
C GLN A 57 21.84 -0.42 9.07
N GLN A 58 21.46 0.29 7.99
CA GLN A 58 22.05 1.58 7.61
C GLN A 58 20.94 2.51 7.14
N GLY A 59 21.17 3.81 7.27
CA GLY A 59 20.22 4.84 6.87
C GLY A 59 19.14 5.11 7.90
N LYS A 60 18.14 5.88 7.52
CA LYS A 60 17.01 6.29 8.38
C LYS A 60 15.69 6.24 7.62
N VAL A 61 14.62 5.99 8.35
CA VAL A 61 13.25 6.07 7.85
C VAL A 61 12.52 7.19 8.59
N PHE A 62 11.81 8.03 7.85
CA PHE A 62 10.98 9.09 8.39
C PHE A 62 9.54 8.88 7.98
N VAL A 63 8.62 9.16 8.88
CA VAL A 63 7.18 9.17 8.62
C VAL A 63 6.60 10.45 9.23
N THR A 64 5.89 11.22 8.42
CA THR A 64 5.36 12.55 8.80
C THR A 64 6.43 13.43 9.46
N ASP A 65 7.58 13.57 8.78
CA ASP A 65 8.76 14.34 9.19
C ASP A 65 9.47 13.85 10.48
N ARG A 66 9.06 12.71 11.03
CA ARG A 66 9.64 12.16 12.26
C ARG A 66 10.46 10.93 11.94
N ALA A 67 11.71 10.91 12.40
CA ALA A 67 12.54 9.72 12.30
C ALA A 67 11.90 8.57 13.10
N LEU A 68 11.79 7.41 12.47
CA LEU A 68 11.27 6.20 13.09
C LEU A 68 12.27 5.70 14.15
N ALA A 69 11.81 5.54 15.37
CA ALA A 69 12.59 5.07 16.50
C ALA A 69 11.73 4.20 17.44
N PRO A 70 12.34 3.34 18.29
CA PRO A 70 11.60 2.47 19.19
C PRO A 70 10.65 3.20 20.15
N ASP A 71 11.01 4.37 20.59
CA ASP A 71 10.29 5.20 21.56
C ASP A 71 9.06 5.90 20.97
N ASN A 72 9.02 6.13 19.65
CA ASN A 72 7.89 6.77 18.96
C ASN A 72 7.08 5.83 18.05
N LEU A 73 7.43 4.54 18.04
CA LEU A 73 6.89 3.57 17.09
C LEU A 73 5.36 3.46 17.12
N LEU A 74 4.75 3.42 18.30
CA LEU A 74 3.31 3.30 18.44
C LEU A 74 2.59 4.54 17.90
N GLU A 75 3.10 5.73 18.22
CA GLU A 75 2.52 6.97 17.73
C GLU A 75 2.59 7.06 16.20
N ILE A 76 3.74 6.70 15.62
CA ILE A 76 3.90 6.67 14.16
C ILE A 76 2.96 5.65 13.52
N ARG A 77 2.82 4.45 14.08
CA ARG A 77 1.89 3.43 13.56
C ARG A 77 0.44 3.89 13.55
N HIS A 78 0.01 4.72 14.50
CA HIS A 78 -1.33 5.30 14.49
C HIS A 78 -1.56 6.30 13.34
N ARG A 79 -0.50 6.82 12.75
CA ARG A 79 -0.54 7.73 11.59
C ARG A 79 -0.46 7.00 10.24
N ILE A 80 -0.30 5.67 10.28
CA ILE A 80 -0.18 4.82 9.10
C ILE A 80 -1.34 3.86 9.04
N GLY A 81 -2.05 3.84 7.93
CA GLY A 81 -2.95 2.76 7.55
C GLY A 81 -2.21 1.75 6.70
N TYR A 82 -2.21 0.48 7.10
CA TYR A 82 -1.51 -0.57 6.37
C TYR A 82 -2.48 -1.67 5.92
N VAL A 83 -2.55 -1.86 4.61
CA VAL A 83 -3.25 -2.98 3.97
C VAL A 83 -2.21 -3.97 3.50
N ILE A 84 -2.16 -5.12 4.16
CA ILE A 84 -1.24 -6.21 3.80
C ILE A 84 -1.80 -7.04 2.65
N GLN A 85 -0.93 -7.73 1.94
CA GLN A 85 -1.30 -8.70 0.92
C GLN A 85 -2.34 -9.68 1.47
N SER A 86 -3.37 -10.01 0.71
CA SER A 86 -4.52 -10.83 1.13
C SER A 86 -5.45 -10.20 2.17
N GLY A 87 -5.34 -8.87 2.43
CA GLY A 87 -6.21 -8.14 3.36
C GLY A 87 -5.92 -8.38 4.85
N GLY A 88 -5.41 -9.55 5.25
CA GLY A 88 -4.98 -9.86 6.62
C GLY A 88 -6.02 -9.67 7.70
N LEU A 89 -7.28 -9.97 7.41
CA LEU A 89 -8.36 -9.92 8.41
C LEU A 89 -8.23 -11.08 9.41
N PHE A 90 -8.55 -10.80 10.67
CA PHE A 90 -8.64 -11.82 11.70
C PHE A 90 -9.88 -12.69 11.45
N PRO A 91 -9.74 -14.01 11.19
CA PRO A 91 -10.84 -14.85 10.75
C PRO A 91 -11.91 -15.09 11.84
N HIS A 92 -11.54 -14.93 13.11
CA HIS A 92 -12.40 -15.10 14.27
C HIS A 92 -13.12 -13.82 14.73
N LEU A 93 -12.88 -12.70 14.02
CA LEU A 93 -13.56 -11.43 14.24
C LEU A 93 -14.50 -11.13 13.08
N SER A 94 -15.66 -10.53 13.37
CA SER A 94 -16.56 -9.99 12.34
C SER A 94 -15.88 -8.88 11.55
N ALA A 95 -16.46 -8.44 10.44
CA ALA A 95 -15.93 -7.32 9.67
C ALA A 95 -15.84 -6.05 10.52
N VAL A 96 -16.90 -5.70 11.26
CA VAL A 96 -16.91 -4.52 12.13
C VAL A 96 -15.89 -4.66 13.26
N ASP A 97 -15.69 -5.84 13.83
CA ASP A 97 -14.69 -6.05 14.87
C ASP A 97 -13.25 -5.91 14.33
N ASN A 98 -13.00 -6.40 13.12
CA ASN A 98 -11.72 -6.17 12.43
C ASN A 98 -11.44 -4.68 12.22
N VAL A 99 -12.44 -3.92 11.76
CA VAL A 99 -12.32 -2.47 11.51
C VAL A 99 -12.07 -1.70 12.81
N THR A 100 -12.80 -2.03 13.86
CA THR A 100 -12.82 -1.24 15.10
C THR A 100 -11.73 -1.61 16.10
N LEU A 101 -10.96 -2.67 15.86
CA LEU A 101 -10.01 -3.25 16.81
C LEU A 101 -9.04 -2.19 17.39
N ALA A 102 -8.38 -1.41 16.53
CA ALA A 102 -7.43 -0.39 16.96
C ALA A 102 -8.11 0.75 17.73
N ALA A 103 -9.28 1.20 17.29
CA ALA A 103 -10.03 2.26 17.96
C ALA A 103 -10.52 1.83 19.35
N ARG A 104 -10.97 0.57 19.49
CA ARG A 104 -11.34 -0.01 20.79
C ARG A 104 -10.12 -0.14 21.72
N PHE A 105 -8.99 -0.61 21.20
CA PHE A 105 -7.75 -0.70 21.96
C PHE A 105 -7.30 0.67 22.50
N LEU A 106 -7.48 1.72 21.70
CA LEU A 106 -7.20 3.10 22.08
C LEU A 106 -8.33 3.75 22.92
N GLN A 107 -9.34 2.98 23.33
CA GLN A 107 -10.44 3.43 24.16
C GLN A 107 -11.18 4.65 23.58
N ARG A 108 -11.30 4.71 22.23
CA ARG A 108 -12.11 5.74 21.58
C ARG A 108 -13.56 5.63 22.00
N ASP A 109 -14.25 6.76 22.02
CA ASP A 109 -15.66 6.82 22.36
C ASP A 109 -16.52 5.91 21.46
N ARG A 110 -17.55 5.26 22.02
CA ARG A 110 -18.39 4.29 21.30
C ARG A 110 -19.19 4.94 20.17
N GLN A 111 -19.68 6.15 20.39
CA GLN A 111 -20.44 6.86 19.36
C GLN A 111 -19.51 7.26 18.21
N TRP A 112 -18.32 7.78 18.54
CA TRP A 112 -17.29 8.09 17.53
C TRP A 112 -16.93 6.86 16.68
N ILE A 113 -16.78 5.69 17.30
CA ILE A 113 -16.50 4.44 16.57
C ILE A 113 -17.66 4.09 15.64
N ALA A 114 -18.89 4.20 16.09
CA ALA A 114 -20.08 3.87 15.28
C ALA A 114 -20.21 4.82 14.08
N ASP A 115 -20.06 6.12 14.30
CA ASP A 115 -20.14 7.14 13.26
C ASP A 115 -19.01 6.95 12.22
N ARG A 116 -17.80 6.65 12.69
CA ARG A 116 -16.65 6.41 11.80
C ARG A 116 -16.81 5.13 10.99
N VAL A 117 -17.36 4.06 11.56
CA VAL A 117 -17.68 2.83 10.80
C VAL A 117 -18.71 3.12 9.71
N ALA A 118 -19.76 3.88 10.01
CA ALA A 118 -20.79 4.22 9.04
C ALA A 118 -20.20 5.06 7.89
N GLU A 119 -19.39 6.08 8.21
CA GLU A 119 -18.68 6.91 7.23
C GLU A 119 -17.77 6.07 6.33
N LEU A 120 -16.95 5.20 6.93
CA LEU A 120 -16.02 4.36 6.18
C LEU A 120 -16.74 3.33 5.31
N ALA A 121 -17.84 2.73 5.78
CA ALA A 121 -18.63 1.79 5.01
C ALA A 121 -19.22 2.46 3.74
N GLU A 122 -19.74 3.67 3.89
CA GLU A 122 -20.21 4.47 2.75
C GLU A 122 -19.05 4.83 1.79
N LEU A 123 -17.91 5.27 2.35
CA LEU A 123 -16.74 5.68 1.59
C LEU A 123 -16.17 4.55 0.71
N VAL A 124 -16.12 3.32 1.23
CA VAL A 124 -15.65 2.14 0.48
C VAL A 124 -16.79 1.35 -0.17
N GLN A 125 -18.03 1.83 -0.09
CA GLN A 125 -19.22 1.19 -0.64
C GLN A 125 -19.41 -0.26 -0.14
N LEU A 126 -19.16 -0.51 1.15
CA LEU A 126 -19.42 -1.81 1.76
C LEU A 126 -20.90 -1.89 2.21
N PRO A 127 -21.66 -2.90 1.75
CA PRO A 127 -23.03 -3.10 2.24
C PRO A 127 -23.08 -3.26 3.77
N ARG A 128 -24.06 -2.63 4.41
CA ARG A 128 -24.17 -2.64 5.89
C ARG A 128 -24.30 -4.04 6.47
N ASP A 129 -25.03 -4.93 5.81
CA ASP A 129 -25.20 -6.32 6.21
C ASP A 129 -23.89 -7.15 6.16
N ALA A 130 -22.86 -6.65 5.45
CA ALA A 130 -21.55 -7.27 5.42
C ALA A 130 -20.72 -6.99 6.70
N LEU A 131 -21.09 -5.98 7.49
CA LEU A 131 -20.32 -5.60 8.69
C LEU A 131 -20.36 -6.68 9.79
N ASP A 132 -21.47 -7.43 9.90
CA ASP A 132 -21.62 -8.49 10.90
C ASP A 132 -21.09 -9.84 10.42
N ARG A 133 -20.67 -9.95 9.16
CA ARG A 133 -20.14 -11.18 8.59
C ARG A 133 -18.68 -11.41 8.99
N PHE A 134 -18.32 -12.69 9.12
CA PHE A 134 -16.94 -13.11 9.30
C PHE A 134 -16.20 -13.12 7.94
N PRO A 135 -14.86 -12.98 7.92
CA PRO A 135 -14.08 -12.91 6.69
C PRO A 135 -14.34 -14.05 5.69
N ASN A 136 -14.59 -15.28 6.18
CA ASN A 136 -14.89 -16.42 5.32
C ASN A 136 -16.25 -16.31 4.59
N ASN A 137 -17.16 -15.46 5.10
CA ASN A 137 -18.49 -15.23 4.52
C ASN A 137 -18.53 -13.95 3.66
N LEU A 138 -17.38 -13.31 3.43
CA LEU A 138 -17.24 -12.14 2.59
C LEU A 138 -16.66 -12.53 1.22
N SER A 139 -17.09 -11.84 0.15
CA SER A 139 -16.40 -11.94 -1.15
C SER A 139 -14.98 -11.36 -1.07
N GLY A 140 -14.13 -11.66 -2.05
CA GLY A 140 -12.77 -11.10 -2.12
C GLY A 140 -12.76 -9.56 -2.07
N GLY A 141 -13.63 -8.92 -2.86
CA GLY A 141 -13.78 -7.46 -2.85
C GLY A 141 -14.30 -6.92 -1.52
N GLN A 142 -15.24 -7.60 -0.88
CA GLN A 142 -15.73 -7.20 0.45
C GLN A 142 -14.62 -7.32 1.50
N ARG A 143 -13.83 -8.40 1.51
CA ARG A 143 -12.67 -8.52 2.40
C ARG A 143 -11.69 -7.36 2.21
N GLN A 144 -11.41 -7.00 0.95
CA GLN A 144 -10.51 -5.89 0.64
C GLN A 144 -11.05 -4.54 1.14
N ARG A 145 -12.37 -4.28 0.96
CA ARG A 145 -13.02 -3.08 1.48
C ARG A 145 -12.97 -3.01 3.01
N VAL A 146 -13.20 -4.13 3.70
CA VAL A 146 -13.04 -4.22 5.18
C VAL A 146 -11.61 -3.95 5.61
N SER A 147 -10.62 -4.45 4.86
CA SER A 147 -9.20 -4.20 5.13
C SER A 147 -8.83 -2.72 4.98
N LEU A 148 -9.40 -2.05 3.97
CA LEU A 148 -9.27 -0.61 3.77
C LEU A 148 -9.95 0.19 4.90
N MET A 149 -11.17 -0.18 5.30
CA MET A 149 -11.83 0.45 6.44
C MET A 149 -10.98 0.36 7.71
N ARG A 150 -10.41 -0.83 7.98
CA ARG A 150 -9.50 -1.04 9.12
C ARG A 150 -8.28 -0.14 9.04
N ALA A 151 -7.66 -0.02 7.88
CA ALA A 151 -6.51 0.84 7.67
C ALA A 151 -6.85 2.33 7.85
N LEU A 152 -8.07 2.74 7.50
CA LEU A 152 -8.55 4.12 7.56
C LEU A 152 -9.18 4.50 8.91
N MET A 153 -9.41 3.55 9.82
CA MET A 153 -10.18 3.75 11.04
C MET A 153 -9.65 4.88 11.93
N LEU A 154 -8.33 5.00 12.05
CA LEU A 154 -7.68 6.03 12.87
C LEU A 154 -7.37 7.32 12.10
N ASP A 155 -7.94 7.51 10.92
CA ASP A 155 -7.69 8.66 10.03
C ASP A 155 -6.18 8.90 9.77
N PRO A 156 -5.44 7.91 9.25
CA PRO A 156 -4.01 8.01 9.06
C PRO A 156 -3.63 9.09 8.05
N ALA A 157 -2.43 9.66 8.20
CA ALA A 157 -1.84 10.58 7.22
C ALA A 157 -1.27 9.85 6.00
N VAL A 158 -0.86 8.59 6.19
CA VAL A 158 -0.17 7.76 5.20
C VAL A 158 -0.88 6.43 5.04
N LEU A 159 -1.04 5.99 3.81
CA LEU A 159 -1.51 4.65 3.47
C LEU A 159 -0.40 3.82 2.83
N LEU A 160 -0.17 2.64 3.35
CA LEU A 160 0.72 1.63 2.79
C LEU A 160 -0.14 0.48 2.27
N LEU A 161 -0.01 0.17 0.99
CA LEU A 161 -0.82 -0.86 0.34
C LEU A 161 0.10 -1.90 -0.30
N ASP A 162 0.04 -3.13 0.18
CA ASP A 162 0.85 -4.24 -0.34
C ASP A 162 -0.03 -5.14 -1.22
N GLU A 163 0.10 -5.01 -2.54
CA GLU A 163 -0.66 -5.72 -3.56
C GLU A 163 -2.19 -5.74 -3.29
N PRO A 164 -2.83 -4.56 -3.14
CA PRO A 164 -4.20 -4.47 -2.66
C PRO A 164 -5.23 -5.13 -3.58
N LEU A 165 -4.90 -5.40 -4.84
CA LEU A 165 -5.82 -5.97 -5.83
C LEU A 165 -5.36 -7.35 -6.36
N GLY A 166 -4.21 -7.85 -5.89
CA GLY A 166 -3.58 -9.06 -6.43
C GLY A 166 -4.39 -10.35 -6.33
N ALA A 167 -5.28 -10.47 -5.34
CA ALA A 167 -6.06 -11.68 -5.07
C ALA A 167 -7.51 -11.62 -5.58
N LEU A 168 -7.84 -10.64 -6.44
CA LEU A 168 -9.20 -10.41 -6.93
C LEU A 168 -9.38 -10.89 -8.35
N ASP A 169 -10.59 -11.37 -8.66
CA ASP A 169 -10.98 -11.63 -10.05
C ASP A 169 -11.02 -10.34 -10.89
N PRO A 170 -10.86 -10.42 -12.23
CA PRO A 170 -10.71 -9.24 -13.09
C PRO A 170 -11.87 -8.24 -13.00
N MET A 171 -13.13 -8.72 -12.90
CA MET A 171 -14.30 -7.85 -12.84
C MET A 171 -14.38 -7.07 -11.54
N VAL A 172 -14.14 -7.75 -10.40
CA VAL A 172 -14.08 -7.12 -9.07
C VAL A 172 -12.90 -6.17 -8.97
N ARG A 173 -11.74 -6.55 -9.55
CA ARG A 173 -10.53 -5.73 -9.58
C ARG A 173 -10.80 -4.39 -10.26
N HIS A 174 -11.40 -4.39 -11.46
CA HIS A 174 -11.67 -3.16 -12.21
C HIS A 174 -12.56 -2.18 -11.41
N GLY A 175 -13.67 -2.68 -10.86
CA GLY A 175 -14.56 -1.84 -10.03
C GLY A 175 -13.84 -1.27 -8.79
N LEU A 176 -13.03 -2.09 -8.12
CA LEU A 176 -12.31 -1.66 -6.93
C LEU A 176 -11.14 -0.69 -7.25
N GLN A 177 -10.52 -0.79 -8.42
CA GLN A 177 -9.53 0.19 -8.89
C GLN A 177 -10.11 1.60 -8.94
N GLU A 178 -11.27 1.75 -9.61
CA GLU A 178 -11.96 3.04 -9.71
C GLU A 178 -12.35 3.59 -8.33
N ASP A 179 -12.87 2.73 -7.45
CA ASP A 179 -13.26 3.13 -6.10
C ASP A 179 -12.05 3.60 -5.28
N LEU A 180 -10.92 2.88 -5.35
CA LEU A 180 -9.67 3.25 -4.67
C LEU A 180 -9.10 4.55 -5.20
N ARG A 181 -9.12 4.78 -6.52
CA ARG A 181 -8.64 6.03 -7.12
C ARG A 181 -9.44 7.22 -6.61
N ARG A 182 -10.77 7.11 -6.62
CA ARG A 182 -11.66 8.16 -6.06
C ARG A 182 -11.40 8.37 -4.58
N LEU A 183 -11.19 7.29 -3.83
CA LEU A 183 -10.85 7.31 -2.42
C LEU A 183 -9.57 8.12 -2.16
N PHE A 184 -8.48 7.80 -2.86
CA PHE A 184 -7.19 8.49 -2.69
C PHE A 184 -7.31 9.98 -3.02
N GLN A 185 -8.00 10.33 -4.11
CA GLN A 185 -8.24 11.72 -4.49
C GLN A 185 -9.08 12.47 -3.45
N ARG A 186 -10.16 11.84 -2.95
CA ARG A 186 -11.06 12.47 -1.97
C ARG A 186 -10.39 12.67 -0.61
N LEU A 187 -9.57 11.72 -0.16
CA LEU A 187 -8.93 11.78 1.14
C LEU A 187 -7.68 12.68 1.18
N GLY A 188 -7.04 12.96 0.03
CA GLY A 188 -5.78 13.71 -0.04
C GLY A 188 -4.64 13.08 0.78
N LYS A 189 -4.70 11.77 1.03
CA LYS A 189 -3.68 11.04 1.80
C LYS A 189 -2.46 10.73 0.95
N SER A 190 -1.32 10.62 1.59
CA SER A 190 -0.11 10.11 0.94
C SER A 190 -0.18 8.60 0.85
N VAL A 191 0.12 8.04 -0.32
CA VAL A 191 -0.03 6.60 -0.57
C VAL A 191 1.29 6.03 -1.09
N LEU A 192 1.76 4.95 -0.48
CA LEU A 192 2.82 4.10 -1.02
C LEU A 192 2.21 2.74 -1.36
N LEU A 193 2.04 2.51 -2.67
CA LEU A 193 1.40 1.32 -3.22
C LEU A 193 2.47 0.38 -3.77
N VAL A 194 2.42 -0.88 -3.36
CA VAL A 194 3.20 -1.97 -3.98
C VAL A 194 2.30 -2.76 -4.90
N THR A 195 2.74 -2.95 -6.13
CA THR A 195 2.09 -3.85 -7.10
C THR A 195 3.13 -4.50 -8.00
N HIS A 196 2.78 -5.63 -8.61
CA HIS A 196 3.55 -6.25 -9.67
C HIS A 196 3.00 -5.92 -11.07
N ASP A 197 1.88 -5.20 -11.15
CA ASP A 197 1.18 -4.84 -12.39
C ASP A 197 1.49 -3.39 -12.76
N MET A 198 2.14 -3.20 -13.92
CA MET A 198 2.50 -1.89 -14.46
C MET A 198 1.26 -1.04 -14.80
N ALA A 199 0.20 -1.66 -15.29
CA ALA A 199 -1.03 -0.94 -15.63
C ALA A 199 -1.71 -0.42 -14.36
N GLU A 200 -1.71 -1.22 -13.29
CA GLU A 200 -2.19 -0.80 -11.96
C GLU A 200 -1.36 0.38 -11.43
N ALA A 201 -0.02 0.30 -11.50
CA ALA A 201 0.86 1.38 -11.08
C ALA A 201 0.57 2.68 -11.84
N ALA A 202 0.44 2.61 -13.17
CA ALA A 202 0.14 3.75 -14.01
C ALA A 202 -1.27 4.32 -13.78
N PHE A 203 -2.23 3.47 -13.39
CA PHE A 203 -3.59 3.90 -13.08
C PHE A 203 -3.66 4.74 -11.79
N PHE A 204 -2.89 4.35 -10.76
CA PHE A 204 -2.93 5.01 -9.46
C PHE A 204 -1.94 6.16 -9.31
N SER A 205 -0.83 6.13 -10.03
CA SER A 205 0.30 7.04 -9.79
C SER A 205 0.93 7.60 -11.05
N GLN A 206 1.28 8.87 -10.99
CA GLN A 206 2.19 9.50 -11.96
C GLN A 206 3.66 9.31 -11.58
N ASN A 207 3.93 8.78 -10.39
CA ASN A 207 5.27 8.59 -9.84
C ASN A 207 5.50 7.12 -9.54
N ILE A 208 6.08 6.42 -10.51
CA ILE A 208 6.36 4.99 -10.46
C ILE A 208 7.83 4.80 -10.14
N VAL A 209 8.12 3.92 -9.19
CA VAL A 209 9.47 3.54 -8.77
C VAL A 209 9.69 2.08 -9.11
N LEU A 210 10.57 1.81 -10.08
CA LEU A 210 10.94 0.45 -10.46
C LEU A 210 12.14 0.00 -9.62
N MET A 211 11.98 -1.13 -8.95
CA MET A 211 13.02 -1.76 -8.13
C MET A 211 13.53 -3.06 -8.73
N ARG A 212 14.81 -3.32 -8.53
CA ARG A 212 15.50 -4.57 -8.86
C ARG A 212 16.57 -4.88 -7.82
N GLU A 213 16.63 -6.10 -7.31
CA GLU A 213 17.71 -6.57 -6.42
C GLU A 213 18.00 -5.63 -5.24
N GLY A 214 16.93 -5.12 -4.61
CA GLY A 214 17.03 -4.21 -3.46
C GLY A 214 17.28 -2.74 -3.80
N LYS A 215 17.46 -2.38 -5.06
CA LYS A 215 17.78 -1.01 -5.52
C LYS A 215 16.64 -0.39 -6.30
N ILE A 216 16.58 0.94 -6.28
CA ILE A 216 15.77 1.71 -7.22
C ILE A 216 16.54 1.81 -8.53
N VAL A 217 15.94 1.32 -9.63
CA VAL A 217 16.52 1.38 -10.97
C VAL A 217 16.11 2.65 -11.68
N GLN A 218 14.82 2.99 -11.60
CA GLN A 218 14.28 4.20 -12.22
C GLN A 218 13.07 4.70 -11.44
N ARG A 219 12.90 6.02 -11.40
CA ARG A 219 11.72 6.72 -10.92
C ARG A 219 11.22 7.66 -12.02
N GLY A 220 9.91 7.68 -12.25
CA GLY A 220 9.29 8.55 -13.25
C GLY A 220 7.85 8.18 -13.52
N SER A 221 7.24 8.85 -14.51
CA SER A 221 5.92 8.48 -15.01
C SER A 221 5.98 7.19 -15.82
N TYR A 222 4.81 6.61 -16.09
CA TYR A 222 4.71 5.47 -17.01
C TYR A 222 5.35 5.75 -18.38
N ARG A 223 5.19 7.00 -18.87
CA ARG A 223 5.79 7.44 -20.12
C ARG A 223 7.33 7.48 -20.04
N ASP A 224 7.88 7.97 -18.93
CA ASP A 224 9.35 8.02 -18.75
C ASP A 224 9.98 6.63 -18.78
N LEU A 225 9.29 5.61 -18.17
CA LEU A 225 9.80 4.23 -18.20
C LEU A 225 9.76 3.61 -19.60
N ILE A 226 8.87 4.08 -20.49
CA ILE A 226 8.76 3.61 -21.88
C ILE A 226 9.71 4.34 -22.80
N ASP A 227 9.68 5.67 -22.75
CA ASP A 227 10.33 6.53 -23.77
C ASP A 227 11.80 6.81 -23.44
N ALA A 228 12.17 6.75 -22.13
CA ALA A 228 13.50 7.04 -21.64
C ALA A 228 13.95 6.04 -20.55
N PRO A 229 14.04 4.73 -20.87
CA PRO A 229 14.46 3.71 -19.91
C PRO A 229 15.92 3.94 -19.47
N ALA A 230 16.17 3.93 -18.16
CA ALA A 230 17.50 4.16 -17.59
C ALA A 230 18.51 3.05 -17.94
N GLU A 231 18.02 1.81 -18.12
CA GLU A 231 18.84 0.65 -18.51
C GLU A 231 17.98 -0.38 -19.27
N GLN A 232 18.64 -1.37 -19.89
CA GLN A 232 17.97 -2.41 -20.68
C GLN A 232 16.91 -3.18 -19.88
N PHE A 233 17.16 -3.45 -18.61
CA PHE A 233 16.19 -4.11 -17.72
C PHE A 233 14.84 -3.39 -17.66
N VAL A 234 14.83 -2.05 -17.65
CA VAL A 234 13.56 -1.27 -17.62
C VAL A 234 12.75 -1.55 -18.89
N SER A 235 13.42 -1.51 -20.06
CA SER A 235 12.78 -1.81 -21.36
C SER A 235 12.21 -3.23 -21.38
N ASP A 236 12.98 -4.20 -20.88
CA ASP A 236 12.56 -5.61 -20.89
C ASP A 236 11.42 -5.85 -19.91
N PHE A 237 11.46 -5.23 -18.73
CA PHE A 237 10.37 -5.29 -17.74
C PHE A 237 9.08 -4.71 -18.29
N VAL A 238 9.14 -3.52 -18.93
CA VAL A 238 7.96 -2.88 -19.55
C VAL A 238 7.38 -3.74 -20.67
N LYS A 239 8.23 -4.30 -21.54
CA LYS A 239 7.79 -5.18 -22.64
C LYS A 239 7.12 -6.44 -22.12
N ALA A 240 7.69 -7.11 -21.10
CA ALA A 240 7.12 -8.30 -20.49
C ALA A 240 5.74 -8.02 -19.89
N GLN A 241 5.57 -6.89 -19.21
CA GLN A 241 4.28 -6.48 -18.64
C GLN A 241 3.23 -6.17 -19.72
N ARG A 242 3.64 -5.58 -20.85
CA ARG A 242 2.72 -5.33 -21.98
C ARG A 242 2.33 -6.61 -22.70
N GLY A 243 3.25 -7.55 -22.90
CA GLY A 243 2.98 -8.85 -23.53
C GLY A 243 1.91 -9.64 -22.79
N LEU A 244 1.95 -9.68 -21.47
CA LEU A 244 0.95 -10.31 -20.62
C LEU A 244 -0.47 -9.74 -20.82
N HIS A 245 -0.59 -8.48 -21.22
CA HIS A 245 -1.88 -7.85 -21.51
C HIS A 245 -2.30 -7.99 -22.98
N ALA A 246 -1.37 -8.09 -23.93
CA ALA A 246 -1.66 -8.21 -25.35
C ALA A 246 -2.10 -9.65 -25.73
N GLU A 247 -1.46 -10.68 -25.20
CA GLU A 247 -1.81 -12.09 -25.46
C GLU A 247 -3.19 -12.48 -24.90
N ALA A 248 -3.77 -11.70 -23.98
CA ALA A 248 -5.12 -11.94 -23.46
C ALA A 248 -6.24 -11.50 -24.42
N PHE A 249 -5.92 -10.80 -25.52
CA PHE A 249 -6.89 -10.27 -26.50
C PHE A 249 -6.76 -10.87 -27.90
N ASP A 250 -5.78 -11.75 -28.15
CA ASP A 250 -5.56 -12.44 -29.42
C ASP A 250 -6.13 -13.89 -29.44
N VAL A 251 -7.26 -14.14 -28.77
CA VAL A 251 -8.01 -15.42 -28.85
C VAL A 251 -9.41 -15.18 -29.36
#